data_0fef2548b76856b3a663fda0f3d30a98
#
_entry.id   0fef2548b76856b3a663fda0f3d30a98
#
_cell.length_a   1.000
_cell.length_b   1.000
_cell.length_c   1.000
_cell.angle_alpha   90.00
_cell.angle_beta   90.00
_cell.angle_gamma   90.00
#
_symmetry.space_group_name_H-M   'P 1'
#
loop_
_entity.id
_entity.type
_entity.pdbx_description
1 polymer ?
#
loop_
_entity_poly.entity_id
_entity_poly.type
_entity_poly.pdbx_seq_one_letter_code
_entity_poly.pdbx_strand_id
1 'polypeptide(L)'
;IARKLKTLPPVENENEFRSLLDKFFSFSLPKVFSAETLAIELAKRTRFLKEEVIHQELEDEENNSNQVLGFYDAFQKYLIAGLTKEDFADLYAQTIAYGLFAARTRTDGEFSRRLAYNFIPPTIGILKDVFQFISLGSLPQQMEVIIDDIAAVLNAADISKILQDYYKKGKGQDPIIHFYETFLNKYDPKTREQRGVYYTPEPVVDYITHSVNEILKTDFDKEDGFANTDVTVLDPAGGTLTFLAQTAKFAIEDFTEKYGEGHRTNFIKEHILKNFFAFELMMAPYAIAHLKMSFLLDEFGYKMKDTDRFKLYLTNTLEIEDLEQTRIPGMASLSEESKQATLVKRKQPILAIMGNPPYSIASYNKSVFIEEIMGLYKEDVKDEKNIQLLSDDYAKFIRFCHWKIEQVGVGVMGLITKNTYLNTSAFKGL
;
A
#
# COMPACT_ATOMS: atom_id res chain seq x y z
N ILE A 1 26.34 -17.88 -16.47
CA ILE A 1 26.89 -19.26 -16.74
C ILE A 1 27.71 -19.25 -18.02
N ALA A 2 27.26 -18.70 -19.13
CA ALA A 2 27.98 -18.70 -20.40
C ALA A 2 29.37 -18.02 -20.38
N ARG A 3 29.60 -17.04 -19.48
CA ARG A 3 30.91 -16.37 -19.34
C ARG A 3 31.98 -17.21 -18.68
N LYS A 4 31.63 -18.32 -18.01
CA LYS A 4 32.59 -19.23 -17.31
C LYS A 4 32.92 -20.48 -18.10
N LEU A 5 32.29 -20.73 -19.23
CA LEU A 5 32.53 -21.92 -20.05
C LEU A 5 33.63 -21.63 -21.09
N LYS A 6 34.71 -22.37 -21.03
CA LYS A 6 35.81 -22.31 -22.05
C LYS A 6 35.40 -22.93 -23.39
N THR A 7 34.42 -23.82 -23.39
CA THR A 7 33.83 -24.47 -24.55
C THR A 7 32.31 -24.54 -24.36
N LEU A 8 31.55 -24.33 -25.43
CA LEU A 8 30.12 -24.53 -25.40
C LEU A 8 29.80 -26.01 -25.21
N PRO A 9 28.98 -26.41 -24.24
CA PRO A 9 28.56 -27.78 -24.12
C PRO A 9 27.76 -28.22 -25.37
N PRO A 10 27.84 -29.48 -25.78
CA PRO A 10 27.01 -30.00 -26.87
C PRO A 10 25.52 -29.94 -26.45
N VAL A 11 24.66 -29.76 -27.43
CA VAL A 11 23.21 -29.82 -27.18
C VAL A 11 22.82 -31.31 -27.04
N GLU A 12 22.48 -31.75 -25.84
CA GLU A 12 22.16 -33.15 -25.56
C GLU A 12 20.80 -33.55 -26.16
N ASN A 13 19.84 -32.62 -26.21
CA ASN A 13 18.51 -32.88 -26.75
C ASN A 13 18.16 -31.81 -27.84
N GLU A 14 18.58 -32.09 -29.08
CA GLU A 14 18.43 -31.17 -30.19
C GLU A 14 16.95 -30.83 -30.50
N ASN A 15 16.04 -31.81 -30.34
CA ASN A 15 14.62 -31.61 -30.63
C ASN A 15 13.94 -30.70 -29.60
N GLU A 16 14.28 -30.83 -28.31
CA GLU A 16 13.77 -29.94 -27.27
C GLU A 16 14.35 -28.53 -27.41
N PHE A 17 15.64 -28.43 -27.76
CA PHE A 17 16.28 -27.16 -28.02
C PHE A 17 15.66 -26.44 -29.23
N ARG A 18 15.41 -27.17 -30.33
CA ARG A 18 14.69 -26.64 -31.50
C ARG A 18 13.28 -26.21 -31.13
N SER A 19 12.54 -27.02 -30.37
CA SER A 19 11.20 -26.66 -29.86
C SER A 19 11.23 -25.40 -28.99
N LEU A 20 12.27 -25.24 -28.15
CA LEU A 20 12.47 -24.04 -27.37
C LEU A 20 12.72 -22.80 -28.24
N LEU A 21 13.60 -22.94 -29.28
CA LEU A 21 13.85 -21.87 -30.23
C LEU A 21 12.59 -21.52 -31.04
N ASP A 22 11.84 -22.51 -31.48
CA ASP A 22 10.58 -22.27 -32.21
C ASP A 22 9.58 -21.52 -31.33
N LYS A 23 9.46 -21.89 -30.05
CA LYS A 23 8.65 -21.15 -29.08
C LYS A 23 9.17 -19.73 -28.87
N PHE A 24 10.48 -19.54 -28.82
CA PHE A 24 11.09 -18.22 -28.65
C PHE A 24 10.84 -17.32 -29.87
N PHE A 25 11.05 -17.83 -31.10
CA PHE A 25 10.87 -17.06 -32.35
C PHE A 25 9.39 -16.91 -32.75
N SER A 26 8.51 -17.79 -32.31
CA SER A 26 7.06 -17.68 -32.54
C SER A 26 6.35 -16.95 -31.38
N PHE A 27 7.11 -16.43 -30.43
CA PHE A 27 6.53 -15.70 -29.32
C PHE A 27 5.72 -14.50 -29.80
N SER A 28 4.45 -14.50 -29.50
CA SER A 28 3.57 -13.33 -29.61
C SER A 28 3.13 -12.93 -28.22
N LEU A 29 2.98 -11.63 -27.99
CA LEU A 29 2.41 -11.15 -26.72
C LEU A 29 1.10 -11.89 -26.45
N PRO A 30 0.91 -12.42 -25.23
CA PRO A 30 -0.32 -13.12 -24.89
C PRO A 30 -1.50 -12.17 -25.09
N LYS A 31 -2.56 -12.68 -25.72
CA LYS A 31 -3.81 -11.92 -25.86
C LYS A 31 -4.44 -11.81 -24.46
N VAL A 32 -4.40 -10.62 -23.89
CA VAL A 32 -4.89 -10.35 -22.55
C VAL A 32 -6.33 -9.87 -22.63
N PHE A 33 -7.27 -10.79 -22.42
CA PHE A 33 -8.71 -10.52 -22.54
C PHE A 33 -9.44 -10.48 -21.19
N SER A 34 -8.77 -10.86 -20.10
CA SER A 34 -9.39 -10.88 -18.78
C SER A 34 -8.42 -10.42 -17.71
N ALA A 35 -8.96 -9.94 -16.61
CA ALA A 35 -8.18 -9.55 -15.46
C ALA A 35 -7.37 -10.70 -14.86
N GLU A 36 -7.91 -11.93 -14.87
CA GLU A 36 -7.17 -13.10 -14.39
C GLU A 36 -5.95 -13.40 -15.28
N THR A 37 -6.10 -13.35 -16.61
CA THR A 37 -4.99 -13.54 -17.54
C THR A 37 -3.93 -12.45 -17.36
N LEU A 38 -4.36 -11.19 -17.21
CA LEU A 38 -3.46 -10.07 -16.94
C LEU A 38 -2.70 -10.26 -15.62
N ALA A 39 -3.40 -10.64 -14.57
CA ALA A 39 -2.80 -10.90 -13.26
C ALA A 39 -1.75 -12.03 -13.31
N ILE A 40 -2.03 -13.12 -14.03
CA ILE A 40 -1.09 -14.23 -14.22
C ILE A 40 0.17 -13.75 -14.96
N GLU A 41 0.00 -13.01 -16.06
CA GLU A 41 1.13 -12.56 -16.88
C GLU A 41 1.98 -11.51 -16.14
N LEU A 42 1.37 -10.60 -15.39
CA LEU A 42 2.10 -9.68 -14.53
C LEU A 42 2.81 -10.40 -13.39
N ALA A 43 2.13 -11.34 -12.72
CA ALA A 43 2.70 -12.09 -11.60
C ALA A 43 3.96 -12.88 -12.00
N LYS A 44 3.96 -13.53 -13.17
CA LYS A 44 5.14 -14.24 -13.69
C LYS A 44 6.35 -13.31 -13.88
N ARG A 45 6.12 -12.15 -14.50
CA ARG A 45 7.17 -11.17 -14.79
C ARG A 45 7.67 -10.47 -13.54
N THR A 46 6.78 -10.18 -12.62
CA THR A 46 7.13 -9.57 -11.33
C THR A 46 7.98 -10.52 -10.49
N ARG A 47 7.67 -11.83 -10.47
CA ARG A 47 8.53 -12.84 -9.82
C ARG A 47 9.92 -12.91 -10.45
N PHE A 48 9.99 -12.94 -11.77
CA PHE A 48 11.28 -12.95 -12.47
C PHE A 48 12.09 -11.67 -12.17
N LEU A 49 11.44 -10.52 -12.18
CA LEU A 49 12.06 -9.24 -11.80
C LEU A 49 12.62 -9.30 -10.38
N LYS A 50 11.86 -9.85 -9.41
CA LYS A 50 12.29 -10.03 -8.02
C LYS A 50 13.50 -10.97 -7.92
N GLU A 51 13.32 -12.22 -8.41
CA GLU A 51 14.21 -13.34 -8.10
C GLU A 51 15.51 -13.29 -8.90
N GLU A 52 15.44 -12.91 -10.19
CA GLU A 52 16.57 -12.99 -11.11
C GLU A 52 17.26 -11.63 -11.35
N VAL A 53 16.55 -10.52 -11.14
CA VAL A 53 17.08 -9.20 -11.51
C VAL A 53 17.38 -8.35 -10.26
N ILE A 54 16.37 -8.01 -9.46
CA ILE A 54 16.57 -7.13 -8.31
C ILE A 54 17.47 -7.79 -7.27
N HIS A 55 17.32 -9.09 -7.03
CA HIS A 55 18.18 -9.82 -6.09
C HIS A 55 19.66 -9.77 -6.54
N GLN A 56 19.94 -9.94 -7.83
CA GLN A 56 21.30 -9.83 -8.36
C GLN A 56 21.88 -8.42 -8.22
N GLU A 57 21.07 -7.38 -8.49
CA GLU A 57 21.50 -5.98 -8.32
C GLU A 57 21.79 -5.65 -6.85
N LEU A 58 21.09 -6.24 -5.89
CA LEU A 58 21.33 -6.05 -4.46
C LEU A 58 22.58 -6.80 -3.95
N GLU A 59 23.05 -7.82 -4.67
CA GLU A 59 24.29 -8.54 -4.36
C GLU A 59 25.53 -7.91 -4.99
N ASP A 60 25.37 -7.06 -6.00
CA ASP A 60 26.48 -6.37 -6.68
C ASP A 60 26.94 -5.14 -5.87
N GLU A 61 27.69 -5.41 -4.79
CA GLU A 61 28.24 -4.38 -3.89
C GLU A 61 29.45 -3.63 -4.52
N GLU A 62 30.03 -4.11 -5.61
CA GLU A 62 31.16 -3.47 -6.31
C GLU A 62 30.72 -2.22 -7.11
N ASN A 63 29.43 -2.11 -7.43
CA ASN A 63 28.88 -1.01 -8.19
C ASN A 63 28.40 0.14 -7.27
N ASN A 64 29.30 1.04 -6.88
CA ASN A 64 29.03 2.21 -6.04
C ASN A 64 27.97 3.19 -6.62
N SER A 65 27.50 3.01 -7.84
CA SER A 65 26.44 3.79 -8.48
C SER A 65 25.11 3.05 -8.57
N ASN A 66 24.97 1.93 -7.85
CA ASN A 66 23.78 1.09 -7.86
C ASN A 66 22.60 1.79 -7.17
N GLN A 67 21.68 2.33 -7.97
CA GLN A 67 20.51 3.05 -7.47
C GLN A 67 19.52 2.13 -6.75
N VAL A 68 19.45 0.84 -7.10
CA VAL A 68 18.60 -0.15 -6.42
C VAL A 68 19.04 -0.32 -4.97
N LEU A 69 20.37 -0.37 -4.74
CA LEU A 69 20.93 -0.42 -3.39
C LEU A 69 20.64 0.88 -2.62
N GLY A 70 20.69 2.04 -3.29
CA GLY A 70 20.31 3.33 -2.69
C GLY A 70 18.83 3.38 -2.27
N PHE A 71 17.92 2.78 -3.04
CA PHE A 71 16.52 2.61 -2.64
C PHE A 71 16.37 1.67 -1.44
N TYR A 72 17.10 0.55 -1.42
CA TYR A 72 17.12 -0.37 -0.28
C TYR A 72 17.53 0.33 1.02
N ASP A 73 18.63 1.06 1.00
CA ASP A 73 19.16 1.79 2.16
C ASP A 73 18.15 2.84 2.66
N ALA A 74 17.48 3.55 1.73
CA ALA A 74 16.48 4.52 2.06
C ALA A 74 15.23 3.89 2.71
N PHE A 75 14.76 2.76 2.16
CA PHE A 75 13.61 2.04 2.72
C PHE A 75 13.93 1.45 4.10
N GLN A 76 15.14 0.89 4.28
CA GLN A 76 15.58 0.40 5.59
C GLN A 76 15.67 1.53 6.62
N LYS A 77 16.15 2.69 6.20
CA LYS A 77 16.32 3.85 7.09
C LYS A 77 15.02 4.54 7.45
N TYR A 78 14.07 4.69 6.50
CA TYR A 78 12.90 5.56 6.68
C TYR A 78 11.56 4.82 6.79
N LEU A 79 11.51 3.51 6.52
CA LEU A 79 10.26 2.76 6.52
C LEU A 79 10.28 1.52 7.40
N ILE A 80 11.28 0.65 7.23
CA ILE A 80 11.29 -0.67 7.87
C ILE A 80 12.69 -0.93 8.43
N ALA A 81 12.91 -0.61 9.70
CA ALA A 81 14.14 -0.97 10.39
C ALA A 81 14.32 -2.50 10.35
N GLY A 82 15.44 -2.99 9.84
CA GLY A 82 15.70 -4.42 9.69
C GLY A 82 15.11 -5.06 8.41
N LEU A 83 14.70 -4.25 7.43
CA LEU A 83 14.31 -4.75 6.10
C LEU A 83 15.43 -5.62 5.51
N THR A 84 15.09 -6.84 5.10
CA THR A 84 16.06 -7.72 4.42
C THR A 84 16.15 -7.39 2.93
N LYS A 85 17.27 -7.75 2.28
CA LYS A 85 17.42 -7.59 0.82
C LYS A 85 16.33 -8.37 0.06
N GLU A 86 15.93 -9.54 0.55
CA GLU A 86 14.87 -10.34 -0.07
C GLU A 86 13.48 -9.69 0.05
N ASP A 87 13.12 -9.17 1.24
CA ASP A 87 11.85 -8.46 1.44
C ASP A 87 11.80 -7.17 0.62
N PHE A 88 12.93 -6.47 0.51
CA PHE A 88 13.03 -5.29 -0.34
C PHE A 88 12.87 -5.63 -1.82
N ALA A 89 13.51 -6.69 -2.32
CA ALA A 89 13.36 -7.13 -3.71
C ALA A 89 11.90 -7.44 -4.05
N ASP A 90 11.19 -8.07 -3.12
CA ASP A 90 9.75 -8.34 -3.24
C ASP A 90 8.92 -7.06 -3.30
N LEU A 91 9.13 -6.17 -2.34
CA LEU A 91 8.45 -4.88 -2.23
C LEU A 91 8.69 -4.01 -3.47
N TYR A 92 9.94 -3.94 -3.94
CA TYR A 92 10.35 -3.11 -5.06
C TYR A 92 9.82 -3.65 -6.41
N ALA A 93 9.85 -4.97 -6.62
CA ALA A 93 9.27 -5.60 -7.81
C ALA A 93 7.76 -5.35 -7.90
N GLN A 94 7.04 -5.51 -6.80
CA GLN A 94 5.62 -5.19 -6.72
C GLN A 94 5.36 -3.70 -6.99
N THR A 95 6.17 -2.81 -6.43
CA THR A 95 6.06 -1.35 -6.67
C THR A 95 6.16 -1.01 -8.14
N ILE A 96 7.12 -1.61 -8.85
CA ILE A 96 7.30 -1.40 -10.31
C ILE A 96 6.08 -1.91 -11.07
N ALA A 97 5.66 -3.15 -10.82
CA ALA A 97 4.54 -3.76 -11.55
C ALA A 97 3.24 -2.99 -11.35
N TYR A 98 2.93 -2.62 -10.09
CA TYR A 98 1.73 -1.84 -9.78
C TYR A 98 1.81 -0.39 -10.22
N GLY A 99 2.97 0.23 -10.14
CA GLY A 99 3.14 1.58 -10.66
C GLY A 99 2.93 1.65 -12.17
N LEU A 100 3.41 0.65 -12.92
CA LEU A 100 3.13 0.52 -14.37
C LEU A 100 1.63 0.29 -14.62
N PHE A 101 0.99 -0.60 -13.86
CA PHE A 101 -0.46 -0.81 -13.95
C PHE A 101 -1.22 0.48 -13.63
N ALA A 102 -0.87 1.17 -12.55
CA ALA A 102 -1.46 2.44 -12.15
C ALA A 102 -1.31 3.52 -13.23
N ALA A 103 -0.12 3.65 -13.82
CA ALA A 103 0.12 4.57 -14.92
C ALA A 103 -0.74 4.21 -16.15
N ARG A 104 -0.86 2.91 -16.47
CA ARG A 104 -1.65 2.43 -17.62
C ARG A 104 -3.16 2.69 -17.45
N THR A 105 -3.70 2.64 -16.23
CA THR A 105 -5.13 2.98 -15.99
C THR A 105 -5.47 4.43 -16.28
N ARG A 106 -4.48 5.31 -16.42
CA ARG A 106 -4.64 6.75 -16.64
C ARG A 106 -4.37 7.19 -18.09
N THR A 107 -4.17 6.24 -19.00
CA THR A 107 -3.99 6.53 -20.43
C THR A 107 -4.77 5.55 -21.30
N ASP A 108 -5.46 6.08 -22.30
CA ASP A 108 -6.16 5.29 -23.33
C ASP A 108 -5.31 5.09 -24.58
N GLY A 109 -4.14 5.76 -24.66
CA GLY A 109 -3.24 5.71 -25.80
C GLY A 109 -2.13 4.67 -25.68
N GLU A 110 -1.10 4.87 -26.49
CA GLU A 110 0.12 4.07 -26.45
C GLU A 110 0.78 4.15 -25.07
N PHE A 111 1.24 3.00 -24.56
CA PHE A 111 1.86 2.88 -23.27
C PHE A 111 3.21 2.17 -23.37
N SER A 112 4.20 2.71 -22.69
CA SER A 112 5.53 2.13 -22.56
C SER A 112 6.12 2.49 -21.19
N ARG A 113 7.18 1.80 -20.78
CA ARG A 113 7.94 2.13 -19.58
C ARG A 113 8.33 3.62 -19.51
N ARG A 114 8.82 4.15 -20.63
CA ARG A 114 9.28 5.55 -20.71
C ARG A 114 8.14 6.56 -20.55
N LEU A 115 6.96 6.24 -21.01
CA LEU A 115 5.77 7.09 -20.86
C LEU A 115 5.15 7.00 -19.46
N ALA A 116 5.37 5.91 -18.75
CA ALA A 116 4.74 5.65 -17.46
C ALA A 116 4.96 6.80 -16.45
N TYR A 117 6.15 7.40 -16.41
CA TYR A 117 6.44 8.53 -15.53
C TYR A 117 5.44 9.69 -15.65
N ASN A 118 4.96 9.97 -16.86
CA ASN A 118 4.04 11.07 -17.15
C ASN A 118 2.64 10.83 -16.57
N PHE A 119 2.27 9.56 -16.34
CA PHE A 119 0.97 9.15 -15.84
C PHE A 119 0.96 8.85 -14.33
N ILE A 120 2.13 8.86 -13.67
CA ILE A 120 2.19 8.78 -12.21
C ILE A 120 1.74 10.12 -11.63
N PRO A 121 0.72 10.14 -10.74
CA PRO A 121 0.28 11.36 -10.10
C PRO A 121 1.42 12.04 -9.34
N PRO A 122 1.63 13.36 -9.51
CA PRO A 122 2.67 14.10 -8.78
C PRO A 122 2.46 14.09 -7.26
N THR A 123 1.24 13.85 -6.82
CA THR A 123 0.84 13.74 -5.41
C THR A 123 1.36 12.47 -4.73
N ILE A 124 1.81 11.47 -5.50
CA ILE A 124 2.44 10.24 -4.99
C ILE A 124 3.95 10.36 -5.21
N GLY A 125 4.59 11.28 -4.46
CA GLY A 125 5.98 11.69 -4.68
C GLY A 125 6.96 10.52 -4.74
N ILE A 126 6.84 9.55 -3.81
CA ILE A 126 7.75 8.41 -3.76
C ILE A 126 7.62 7.49 -4.99
N LEU A 127 6.40 7.29 -5.49
CA LEU A 127 6.21 6.52 -6.72
C LEU A 127 6.80 7.29 -7.92
N LYS A 128 6.71 8.62 -7.87
CA LYS A 128 7.33 9.51 -8.86
C LYS A 128 8.86 9.37 -8.85
N ASP A 129 9.50 9.33 -7.68
CA ASP A 129 10.94 9.12 -7.53
C ASP A 129 11.37 7.76 -8.09
N VAL A 130 10.68 6.67 -7.76
CA VAL A 130 10.93 5.34 -8.32
C VAL A 130 10.78 5.35 -9.84
N PHE A 131 9.71 5.96 -10.36
CA PHE A 131 9.47 5.99 -11.81
C PHE A 131 10.34 6.98 -12.56
N GLN A 132 10.91 7.98 -11.90
CA GLN A 132 11.98 8.78 -12.49
C GLN A 132 13.18 7.91 -12.85
N PHE A 133 13.58 7.01 -11.97
CA PHE A 133 14.64 6.05 -12.27
C PHE A 133 14.21 5.01 -13.32
N ILE A 134 13.06 4.37 -13.13
CA ILE A 134 12.55 3.30 -14.00
C ILE A 134 12.32 3.77 -15.44
N SER A 135 11.75 4.95 -15.62
CA SER A 135 11.33 5.46 -16.93
C SER A 135 12.40 6.28 -17.64
N LEU A 136 13.17 7.07 -16.88
CA LEU A 136 14.09 8.07 -17.42
C LEU A 136 15.56 7.78 -17.10
N GLY A 137 15.83 6.92 -16.12
CA GLY A 137 17.19 6.53 -15.72
C GLY A 137 17.83 5.51 -16.64
N SER A 138 19.13 5.28 -16.43
CA SER A 138 19.88 4.20 -17.08
C SER A 138 19.75 2.93 -16.26
N LEU A 139 18.90 2.01 -16.70
CA LEU A 139 18.69 0.74 -16.03
C LEU A 139 19.76 -0.29 -16.45
N PRO A 140 20.10 -1.25 -15.55
CA PRO A 140 20.78 -2.47 -15.96
C PRO A 140 20.00 -3.16 -17.09
N GLN A 141 20.70 -3.72 -18.08
CA GLN A 141 20.09 -4.27 -19.29
C GLN A 141 19.00 -5.31 -18.98
N GLN A 142 19.22 -6.19 -18.01
CA GLN A 142 18.23 -7.22 -17.64
C GLN A 142 16.98 -6.60 -17.03
N MET A 143 17.16 -5.57 -16.19
CA MET A 143 16.06 -4.83 -15.58
C MET A 143 15.24 -4.07 -16.64
N GLU A 144 15.92 -3.43 -17.61
CA GLU A 144 15.25 -2.74 -18.71
C GLU A 144 14.35 -3.69 -19.51
N VAL A 145 14.88 -4.85 -19.93
CA VAL A 145 14.15 -5.84 -20.73
C VAL A 145 12.88 -6.34 -20.03
N ILE A 146 12.98 -6.72 -18.75
CA ILE A 146 11.80 -7.27 -18.04
C ILE A 146 10.75 -6.21 -17.74
N ILE A 147 11.16 -4.98 -17.43
CA ILE A 147 10.22 -3.88 -17.19
C ILE A 147 9.53 -3.45 -18.49
N ASP A 148 10.26 -3.43 -19.61
CA ASP A 148 9.67 -3.17 -20.93
C ASP A 148 8.69 -4.28 -21.33
N ASP A 149 8.95 -5.55 -20.98
CA ASP A 149 8.02 -6.67 -21.22
C ASP A 149 6.74 -6.53 -20.35
N ILE A 150 6.86 -6.11 -19.09
CA ILE A 150 5.69 -5.77 -18.24
C ILE A 150 4.86 -4.64 -18.90
N ALA A 151 5.52 -3.58 -19.34
CA ALA A 151 4.85 -2.46 -19.99
C ALA A 151 4.17 -2.88 -21.33
N ALA A 152 4.78 -3.77 -22.09
CA ALA A 152 4.22 -4.29 -23.34
C ALA A 152 2.95 -5.13 -23.10
N VAL A 153 2.93 -5.97 -22.06
CA VAL A 153 1.73 -6.72 -21.65
C VAL A 153 0.59 -5.77 -21.27
N LEU A 154 0.89 -4.73 -20.51
CA LEU A 154 -0.08 -3.70 -20.12
C LEU A 154 -0.58 -2.90 -21.33
N ASN A 155 0.28 -2.61 -22.28
CA ASN A 155 -0.10 -1.90 -23.53
C ASN A 155 -1.01 -2.76 -24.41
N ALA A 156 -0.79 -4.08 -24.45
CA ALA A 156 -1.63 -5.02 -25.20
C ALA A 156 -2.99 -5.31 -24.56
N ALA A 157 -3.19 -4.90 -23.30
CA ALA A 157 -4.44 -5.12 -22.54
C ALA A 157 -5.37 -3.91 -22.66
N ASP A 158 -6.66 -4.19 -22.86
CA ASP A 158 -7.73 -3.18 -22.71
C ASP A 158 -8.11 -3.08 -21.23
N ILE A 159 -7.33 -2.26 -20.49
CA ILE A 159 -7.48 -2.11 -19.04
C ILE A 159 -8.86 -1.56 -18.69
N SER A 160 -9.35 -0.56 -19.43
CA SER A 160 -10.66 0.05 -19.18
C SER A 160 -11.78 -0.99 -19.27
N LYS A 161 -11.75 -1.83 -20.29
CA LYS A 161 -12.72 -2.92 -20.46
C LYS A 161 -12.58 -3.98 -19.37
N ILE A 162 -11.35 -4.37 -19.04
CA ILE A 162 -11.07 -5.35 -17.99
C ILE A 162 -11.63 -4.87 -16.65
N LEU A 163 -11.43 -3.62 -16.27
CA LEU A 163 -11.94 -3.05 -15.03
C LEU A 163 -13.47 -2.93 -15.05
N GLN A 164 -14.09 -2.52 -16.17
CA GLN A 164 -15.54 -2.48 -16.30
C GLN A 164 -16.18 -3.87 -16.18
N ASP A 165 -15.58 -4.90 -16.78
CA ASP A 165 -16.08 -6.27 -16.69
C ASP A 165 -15.98 -6.80 -15.25
N TYR A 166 -14.97 -6.40 -14.50
CA TYR A 166 -14.84 -6.71 -13.08
C TYR A 166 -15.92 -6.04 -12.24
N TYR A 167 -16.18 -4.77 -12.46
CA TYR A 167 -17.24 -4.03 -11.77
C TYR A 167 -18.61 -4.68 -11.99
N LYS A 168 -18.91 -5.07 -13.22
CA LYS A 168 -20.18 -5.75 -13.55
C LYS A 168 -20.32 -7.14 -12.91
N LYS A 169 -19.23 -7.93 -12.88
CA LYS A 169 -19.19 -9.28 -12.30
C LYS A 169 -19.14 -9.26 -10.78
N GLY A 170 -18.45 -8.30 -10.20
CA GLY A 170 -18.23 -8.15 -8.76
C GLY A 170 -19.40 -7.52 -8.00
N LYS A 171 -20.58 -7.33 -8.61
CA LYS A 171 -21.76 -6.72 -7.97
C LYS A 171 -21.50 -5.37 -7.31
N GLY A 172 -20.62 -4.55 -7.91
CA GLY A 172 -20.29 -3.22 -7.41
C GLY A 172 -19.01 -3.15 -6.56
N GLN A 173 -18.29 -4.26 -6.41
CA GLN A 173 -16.96 -4.24 -5.75
C GLN A 173 -15.95 -3.44 -6.57
N ASP A 174 -15.01 -2.78 -5.88
CA ASP A 174 -13.95 -1.99 -6.50
C ASP A 174 -13.06 -2.84 -7.43
N PRO A 175 -13.06 -2.58 -8.74
CA PRO A 175 -12.34 -3.43 -9.70
C PRO A 175 -10.83 -3.42 -9.51
N ILE A 176 -10.26 -2.34 -8.97
CA ILE A 176 -8.81 -2.19 -8.78
C ILE A 176 -8.36 -3.06 -7.61
N ILE A 177 -9.11 -3.05 -6.51
CA ILE A 177 -8.83 -3.92 -5.35
C ILE A 177 -8.93 -5.37 -5.78
N HIS A 178 -9.99 -5.73 -6.50
CA HIS A 178 -10.21 -7.10 -6.95
C HIS A 178 -9.10 -7.59 -7.89
N PHE A 179 -8.61 -6.70 -8.77
CA PHE A 179 -7.46 -6.99 -9.60
C PHE A 179 -6.18 -7.19 -8.75
N TYR A 180 -5.95 -6.31 -7.77
CA TYR A 180 -4.83 -6.42 -6.83
C TYR A 180 -4.82 -7.76 -6.09
N GLU A 181 -5.95 -8.16 -5.54
CA GLU A 181 -6.09 -9.44 -4.86
C GLU A 181 -5.86 -10.63 -5.78
N THR A 182 -6.38 -10.55 -7.02
CA THR A 182 -6.17 -11.59 -8.03
C THR A 182 -4.69 -11.70 -8.37
N PHE A 183 -4.01 -10.58 -8.55
CA PHE A 183 -2.57 -10.57 -8.79
C PHE A 183 -1.79 -11.15 -7.61
N LEU A 184 -2.04 -10.71 -6.37
CA LEU A 184 -1.35 -11.25 -5.18
C LEU A 184 -1.55 -12.76 -5.04
N ASN A 185 -2.75 -13.27 -5.29
CA ASN A 185 -3.03 -14.70 -5.29
C ASN A 185 -2.20 -15.48 -6.32
N LYS A 186 -1.89 -14.86 -7.47
CA LYS A 186 -1.08 -15.48 -8.52
C LYS A 186 0.41 -15.24 -8.30
N TYR A 187 0.78 -14.14 -7.63
CA TYR A 187 2.16 -13.74 -7.39
C TYR A 187 2.78 -14.54 -6.23
N ASP A 188 2.22 -14.46 -5.04
CA ASP A 188 2.67 -15.21 -3.87
C ASP A 188 1.52 -15.52 -2.88
N PRO A 189 0.90 -16.68 -3.02
CA PRO A 189 -0.20 -17.09 -2.14
C PRO A 189 0.20 -17.22 -0.66
N LYS A 190 1.47 -17.57 -0.37
CA LYS A 190 1.97 -17.81 1.00
C LYS A 190 2.29 -16.49 1.74
N THR A 191 2.96 -15.58 1.07
CA THR A 191 3.31 -14.27 1.66
C THR A 191 2.06 -13.43 1.93
N ARG A 192 0.99 -13.59 1.14
CA ARG A 192 -0.30 -12.97 1.40
C ARG A 192 -0.84 -13.32 2.80
N GLU A 193 -0.79 -14.59 3.19
CA GLU A 193 -1.22 -15.04 4.52
C GLU A 193 -0.31 -14.48 5.63
N GLN A 194 0.99 -14.48 5.42
CA GLN A 194 1.97 -14.08 6.43
C GLN A 194 1.97 -12.57 6.71
N ARG A 195 1.72 -11.75 5.69
CA ARG A 195 1.74 -10.27 5.80
C ARG A 195 0.39 -9.68 6.19
N GLY A 196 -0.61 -10.51 6.46
CA GLY A 196 -1.93 -10.02 6.90
C GLY A 196 -2.67 -9.19 5.85
N VAL A 197 -2.32 -9.34 4.56
CA VAL A 197 -3.06 -8.70 3.46
C VAL A 197 -4.36 -9.45 3.26
N TYR A 198 -5.29 -9.25 4.19
CA TYR A 198 -6.62 -9.83 4.14
C TYR A 198 -7.59 -8.83 3.54
N TYR A 199 -8.44 -9.35 2.68
CA TYR A 199 -9.64 -8.63 2.28
C TYR A 199 -10.46 -8.30 3.53
N THR A 200 -10.77 -7.02 3.70
CA THR A 200 -11.68 -6.59 4.75
C THR A 200 -13.11 -6.67 4.21
N PRO A 201 -13.96 -7.57 4.73
CA PRO A 201 -15.30 -7.75 4.19
C PRO A 201 -16.12 -6.46 4.29
N GLU A 202 -16.69 -6.01 3.18
CA GLU A 202 -17.51 -4.78 3.11
C GLU A 202 -18.58 -4.70 4.20
N PRO A 203 -19.35 -5.77 4.51
CA PRO A 203 -20.37 -5.69 5.56
C PRO A 203 -19.81 -5.38 6.95
N VAL A 204 -18.55 -5.80 7.24
CA VAL A 204 -17.88 -5.49 8.51
C VAL A 204 -17.42 -4.04 8.53
N VAL A 205 -16.90 -3.55 7.41
CA VAL A 205 -16.52 -2.12 7.25
C VAL A 205 -17.74 -1.24 7.41
N ASP A 206 -18.84 -1.56 6.74
CA ASP A 206 -20.11 -0.84 6.85
C ASP A 206 -20.61 -0.80 8.29
N TYR A 207 -20.62 -1.96 8.96
CA TYR A 207 -21.06 -2.04 10.36
C TYR A 207 -20.24 -1.14 11.28
N ILE A 208 -18.90 -1.20 11.18
CA ILE A 208 -18.01 -0.38 11.99
C ILE A 208 -18.17 1.11 11.66
N THR A 209 -18.23 1.45 10.35
CA THR A 209 -18.41 2.84 9.91
C THR A 209 -19.72 3.43 10.44
N HIS A 210 -20.84 2.73 10.31
CA HIS A 210 -22.12 3.17 10.82
C HIS A 210 -22.13 3.27 12.36
N SER A 211 -21.55 2.30 13.05
CA SER A 211 -21.47 2.31 14.51
C SER A 211 -20.66 3.49 15.04
N VAL A 212 -19.49 3.77 14.45
CA VAL A 212 -18.68 4.93 14.84
C VAL A 212 -19.38 6.23 14.51
N ASN A 213 -20.08 6.31 13.36
CA ASN A 213 -20.87 7.48 13.00
C ASN A 213 -21.98 7.78 14.02
N GLU A 214 -22.71 6.76 14.48
CA GLU A 214 -23.74 6.94 15.50
C GLU A 214 -23.15 7.36 16.84
N ILE A 215 -22.02 6.77 17.26
CA ILE A 215 -21.31 7.19 18.48
C ILE A 215 -20.86 8.66 18.39
N LEU A 216 -20.36 9.10 17.22
CA LEU A 216 -20.01 10.51 17.01
C LEU A 216 -21.22 11.44 17.21
N LYS A 217 -22.41 11.04 16.76
CA LYS A 217 -23.64 11.81 16.92
C LYS A 217 -24.15 11.81 18.36
N THR A 218 -24.16 10.65 19.03
CA THR A 218 -24.79 10.49 20.33
C THR A 218 -23.92 10.88 21.52
N ASP A 219 -22.61 10.62 21.43
CA ASP A 219 -21.68 10.72 22.56
C ASP A 219 -20.64 11.85 22.39
N PHE A 220 -20.49 12.39 21.19
CA PHE A 220 -19.48 13.41 20.88
C PHE A 220 -20.05 14.74 20.39
N ASP A 221 -21.37 14.93 20.44
CA ASP A 221 -22.07 16.15 19.96
C ASP A 221 -21.74 16.51 18.49
N LYS A 222 -21.48 15.50 17.65
CA LYS A 222 -21.22 15.66 16.21
C LYS A 222 -22.49 15.33 15.41
N GLU A 223 -23.46 16.25 15.35
CA GLU A 223 -24.79 16.02 14.76
C GLU A 223 -24.74 15.43 13.33
N ASP A 224 -23.69 15.75 12.56
CA ASP A 224 -23.47 15.24 11.21
C ASP A 224 -22.53 14.03 11.17
N GLY A 225 -22.17 13.46 12.33
CA GLY A 225 -21.25 12.31 12.38
C GLY A 225 -19.96 12.58 11.61
N PHE A 226 -19.61 11.71 10.66
CA PHE A 226 -18.43 11.89 9.80
C PHE A 226 -18.52 13.08 8.84
N ALA A 227 -19.71 13.59 8.55
CA ALA A 227 -19.90 14.79 7.72
C ALA A 227 -19.65 16.09 8.51
N ASN A 228 -19.50 16.02 9.84
CA ASN A 228 -19.13 17.19 10.65
C ASN A 228 -17.66 17.57 10.39
N THR A 229 -17.42 18.81 10.02
CA THR A 229 -16.10 19.30 9.57
C THR A 229 -15.02 19.30 10.66
N ASP A 230 -15.40 19.14 11.94
CA ASP A 230 -14.47 19.02 13.05
C ASP A 230 -14.02 17.59 13.33
N VAL A 231 -14.64 16.60 12.67
CA VAL A 231 -14.28 15.20 12.85
C VAL A 231 -13.02 14.86 12.05
N THR A 232 -12.02 14.36 12.76
CA THR A 232 -10.77 13.86 12.18
C THR A 232 -10.72 12.35 12.27
N VAL A 233 -10.37 11.70 11.17
CA VAL A 233 -10.39 10.24 11.04
C VAL A 233 -9.00 9.72 10.70
N LEU A 234 -8.59 8.64 11.35
CA LEU A 234 -7.33 7.95 11.06
C LEU A 234 -7.56 6.45 10.81
N ASP A 235 -7.03 5.94 9.71
CA ASP A 235 -6.79 4.52 9.52
C ASP A 235 -5.30 4.24 9.72
N PRO A 236 -4.89 3.58 10.81
CA PRO A 236 -3.48 3.34 11.12
C PRO A 236 -2.84 2.21 10.29
N ALA A 237 -3.63 1.46 9.53
CA ALA A 237 -3.20 0.35 8.69
C ALA A 237 -4.03 0.34 7.39
N GLY A 238 -3.91 1.43 6.61
CA GLY A 238 -4.83 1.77 5.53
C GLY A 238 -4.99 0.72 4.44
N GLY A 239 -3.96 -0.08 4.18
CA GLY A 239 -4.01 -1.06 3.10
C GLY A 239 -4.39 -0.39 1.78
N THR A 240 -5.44 -0.92 1.14
CA THR A 240 -6.06 -0.32 -0.05
C THR A 240 -7.15 0.71 0.28
N LEU A 241 -7.17 1.25 1.50
CA LEU A 241 -8.14 2.25 2.02
C LEU A 241 -9.60 1.79 2.05
N THR A 242 -9.87 0.53 2.37
CA THR A 242 -11.25 0.05 2.42
C THR A 242 -12.09 0.81 3.45
N PHE A 243 -11.57 1.02 4.65
CA PHE A 243 -12.25 1.79 5.69
C PHE A 243 -12.43 3.26 5.32
N LEU A 244 -11.35 3.97 4.98
CA LEU A 244 -11.45 5.40 4.72
C LEU A 244 -12.19 5.74 3.43
N ALA A 245 -12.12 4.92 2.40
CA ALA A 245 -12.91 5.13 1.18
C ALA A 245 -14.41 4.98 1.47
N GLN A 246 -14.81 3.95 2.23
CA GLN A 246 -16.20 3.77 2.65
C GLN A 246 -16.67 4.91 3.56
N THR A 247 -15.84 5.32 4.52
CA THR A 247 -16.16 6.45 5.41
C THR A 247 -16.26 7.76 4.65
N ALA A 248 -15.37 8.01 3.69
CA ALA A 248 -15.42 9.22 2.86
C ALA A 248 -16.67 9.23 1.98
N LYS A 249 -16.98 8.10 1.35
CA LYS A 249 -18.22 7.91 0.58
C LYS A 249 -19.44 8.23 1.43
N PHE A 250 -19.55 7.60 2.59
CA PHE A 250 -20.65 7.79 3.52
C PHE A 250 -20.79 9.27 3.95
N ALA A 251 -19.68 9.91 4.35
CA ALA A 251 -19.68 11.32 4.73
C ALA A 251 -20.10 12.26 3.60
N ILE A 252 -19.66 11.99 2.35
CA ILE A 252 -20.02 12.79 1.17
C ILE A 252 -21.51 12.62 0.83
N GLU A 253 -22.04 11.40 0.91
CA GLU A 253 -23.44 11.09 0.66
C GLU A 253 -24.35 11.77 1.71
N ASP A 254 -24.05 11.60 3.02
CA ASP A 254 -24.79 12.22 4.13
C ASP A 254 -24.77 13.77 4.02
N PHE A 255 -23.60 14.35 3.78
CA PHE A 255 -23.46 15.79 3.55
C PHE A 255 -24.26 16.28 2.36
N THR A 256 -24.21 15.54 1.24
CA THR A 256 -24.90 15.92 0.00
C THR A 256 -26.42 15.85 0.15
N GLU A 257 -26.92 14.82 0.84
CA GLU A 257 -28.35 14.69 1.16
C GLU A 257 -28.84 15.87 2.02
N LYS A 258 -28.06 16.26 3.02
CA LYS A 258 -28.45 17.32 3.98
C LYS A 258 -28.27 18.74 3.44
N TYR A 259 -27.19 18.99 2.69
CA TYR A 259 -26.77 20.35 2.31
C TYR A 259 -26.82 20.62 0.80
N GLY A 260 -27.09 19.61 -0.02
CA GLY A 260 -27.24 19.70 -1.46
C GLY A 260 -25.90 19.57 -2.24
N GLU A 261 -26.00 19.21 -3.51
CA GLU A 261 -24.85 18.96 -4.40
C GLU A 261 -23.94 20.17 -4.63
N GLY A 262 -24.47 21.38 -4.54
CA GLY A 262 -23.72 22.62 -4.81
C GLY A 262 -22.54 22.83 -3.85
N HIS A 263 -22.58 22.25 -2.67
CA HIS A 263 -21.53 22.41 -1.65
C HIS A 263 -20.57 21.21 -1.58
N ARG A 264 -20.90 20.10 -2.26
CA ARG A 264 -20.15 18.83 -2.21
C ARG A 264 -18.66 18.96 -2.54
N THR A 265 -18.33 19.65 -3.61
CA THR A 265 -16.95 19.85 -4.06
C THR A 265 -16.10 20.59 -3.02
N ASN A 266 -16.68 21.62 -2.38
CA ASN A 266 -16.01 22.34 -1.31
C ASN A 266 -15.86 21.48 -0.06
N PHE A 267 -16.88 20.71 0.30
CA PHE A 267 -16.82 19.76 1.42
C PHE A 267 -15.71 18.72 1.23
N ILE A 268 -15.62 18.12 0.05
CA ILE A 268 -14.54 17.17 -0.25
C ILE A 268 -13.18 17.83 -0.03
N LYS A 269 -12.97 19.02 -0.59
CA LYS A 269 -11.70 19.74 -0.50
C LYS A 269 -11.35 20.15 0.93
N GLU A 270 -12.31 20.72 1.65
CA GLU A 270 -12.06 21.35 2.96
C GLU A 270 -12.18 20.38 4.13
N HIS A 271 -12.85 19.23 3.93
CA HIS A 271 -13.02 18.24 4.97
C HIS A 271 -12.36 16.89 4.64
N ILE A 272 -12.77 16.21 3.56
CA ILE A 272 -12.24 14.87 3.24
C ILE A 272 -10.72 14.90 3.02
N LEU A 273 -10.23 15.84 2.20
CA LEU A 273 -8.79 15.96 1.93
C LEU A 273 -7.97 16.51 3.11
N LYS A 274 -8.61 17.14 4.10
CA LYS A 274 -7.91 17.75 5.24
C LYS A 274 -7.96 16.94 6.53
N ASN A 275 -9.04 16.20 6.75
CA ASN A 275 -9.32 15.59 8.04
C ASN A 275 -9.32 14.05 8.04
N PHE A 276 -9.12 13.41 6.86
CA PHE A 276 -9.03 11.96 6.74
C PHE A 276 -7.58 11.56 6.51
N PHE A 277 -7.04 10.78 7.43
CA PHE A 277 -5.62 10.39 7.47
C PHE A 277 -5.49 8.88 7.38
N ALA A 278 -4.44 8.40 6.74
CA ALA A 278 -4.05 7.00 6.78
C ALA A 278 -2.54 6.81 6.81
N PHE A 279 -2.14 5.67 7.38
CA PHE A 279 -0.77 5.17 7.32
C PHE A 279 -0.74 3.82 6.62
N GLU A 280 0.21 3.64 5.72
CA GLU A 280 0.45 2.37 5.04
C GLU A 280 1.95 2.12 4.94
N LEU A 281 2.35 0.88 5.20
CA LEU A 281 3.75 0.47 5.19
C LEU A 281 4.22 0.03 3.80
N MET A 282 3.33 -0.59 3.03
CA MET A 282 3.65 -1.25 1.77
C MET A 282 3.35 -0.33 0.58
N MET A 283 4.32 -0.18 -0.31
CA MET A 283 4.21 0.70 -1.49
C MET A 283 3.09 0.33 -2.44
N ALA A 284 2.84 -0.96 -2.67
CA ALA A 284 1.82 -1.38 -3.62
C ALA A 284 0.40 -1.04 -3.13
N PRO A 285 -0.02 -1.41 -1.90
CA PRO A 285 -1.29 -0.94 -1.33
C PRO A 285 -1.40 0.58 -1.27
N TYR A 286 -0.32 1.28 -0.88
CA TYR A 286 -0.26 2.74 -0.84
C TYR A 286 -0.57 3.38 -2.20
N ALA A 287 0.04 2.88 -3.29
CA ALA A 287 -0.21 3.38 -4.64
C ALA A 287 -1.67 3.12 -5.09
N ILE A 288 -2.18 1.92 -4.80
CA ILE A 288 -3.56 1.52 -5.11
C ILE A 288 -4.56 2.39 -4.33
N ALA A 289 -4.29 2.62 -3.06
CA ALA A 289 -5.11 3.44 -2.18
C ALA A 289 -5.28 4.87 -2.70
N HIS A 290 -4.19 5.48 -3.18
CA HIS A 290 -4.25 6.80 -3.84
C HIS A 290 -5.12 6.79 -5.10
N LEU A 291 -4.99 5.75 -5.93
CA LEU A 291 -5.82 5.61 -7.13
C LEU A 291 -7.29 5.44 -6.77
N LYS A 292 -7.60 4.54 -5.84
CA LYS A 292 -8.95 4.29 -5.35
C LYS A 292 -9.61 5.57 -4.86
N MET A 293 -8.92 6.33 -4.02
CA MET A 293 -9.45 7.59 -3.51
C MET A 293 -9.66 8.61 -4.64
N SER A 294 -8.74 8.69 -5.60
CA SER A 294 -8.89 9.59 -6.76
C SER A 294 -10.12 9.24 -7.60
N PHE A 295 -10.39 7.94 -7.84
CA PHE A 295 -11.58 7.50 -8.58
C PHE A 295 -12.87 7.74 -7.78
N LEU A 296 -12.86 7.42 -6.49
CA LEU A 296 -14.01 7.68 -5.63
C LEU A 296 -14.40 9.17 -5.66
N LEU A 297 -13.44 10.06 -5.52
CA LEU A 297 -13.72 11.51 -5.54
C LEU A 297 -14.20 11.99 -6.92
N ASP A 298 -13.69 11.41 -8.01
CA ASP A 298 -14.16 11.72 -9.39
C ASP A 298 -15.63 11.27 -9.61
N GLU A 299 -16.04 10.14 -9.04
CA GLU A 299 -17.47 9.70 -9.05
C GLU A 299 -18.39 10.73 -8.38
N PHE A 300 -17.92 11.42 -7.35
CA PHE A 300 -18.62 12.54 -6.71
C PHE A 300 -18.42 13.90 -7.40
N GLY A 301 -17.79 13.92 -8.58
CA GLY A 301 -17.55 15.11 -9.38
C GLY A 301 -16.36 15.97 -8.91
N TYR A 302 -15.49 15.44 -8.06
CA TYR A 302 -14.26 16.11 -7.62
C TYR A 302 -13.03 15.53 -8.30
N LYS A 303 -12.57 16.17 -9.37
CA LYS A 303 -11.28 15.83 -10.00
C LYS A 303 -10.13 16.41 -9.20
N MET A 304 -9.33 15.55 -8.59
CA MET A 304 -8.12 15.95 -7.88
C MET A 304 -7.15 16.67 -8.82
N LYS A 305 -6.68 17.85 -8.39
CA LYS A 305 -5.64 18.63 -9.08
C LYS A 305 -4.26 18.14 -8.64
N ASP A 306 -3.23 18.52 -9.38
CA ASP A 306 -1.83 18.19 -9.05
C ASP A 306 -1.37 18.73 -7.68
N THR A 307 -2.09 19.72 -7.12
CA THR A 307 -1.86 20.28 -5.79
C THR A 307 -2.66 19.60 -4.68
N ASP A 308 -3.65 18.80 -5.03
CA ASP A 308 -4.52 18.14 -4.07
C ASP A 308 -3.92 16.81 -3.64
N ARG A 309 -3.88 16.57 -2.34
CA ARG A 309 -3.34 15.34 -1.80
C ARG A 309 -4.29 14.76 -0.76
N PHE A 310 -4.65 13.50 -0.92
CA PHE A 310 -5.24 12.74 0.17
C PHE A 310 -4.16 12.42 1.21
N LYS A 311 -4.44 12.57 2.49
CA LYS A 311 -3.44 12.44 3.57
C LYS A 311 -3.18 10.98 3.95
N LEU A 312 -2.84 10.18 2.97
CA LEU A 312 -2.28 8.86 3.11
C LEU A 312 -0.75 8.99 3.08
N TYR A 313 -0.09 8.41 4.06
CA TYR A 313 1.37 8.47 4.22
C TYR A 313 1.99 7.08 4.20
N LEU A 314 3.08 6.95 3.46
CA LEU A 314 3.90 5.75 3.48
C LEU A 314 4.80 5.79 4.72
N THR A 315 4.49 4.96 5.70
CA THR A 315 5.18 4.98 7.01
C THR A 315 4.89 3.72 7.81
N ASN A 316 5.81 3.32 8.68
CA ASN A 316 5.50 2.37 9.73
C ASN A 316 4.74 3.07 10.87
N THR A 317 3.49 2.70 11.09
CA THR A 317 2.63 3.27 12.14
C THR A 317 3.23 3.17 13.53
N LEU A 318 3.92 2.05 13.80
CA LEU A 318 4.47 1.73 15.12
C LEU A 318 5.88 2.31 15.36
N GLU A 319 6.33 3.19 14.47
CA GLU A 319 7.60 3.91 14.60
C GLU A 319 7.37 5.42 14.59
N ILE A 320 8.09 6.12 15.44
CA ILE A 320 8.17 7.58 15.42
C ILE A 320 9.65 7.93 15.36
N GLU A 321 10.09 8.40 14.21
CA GLU A 321 11.47 8.79 14.01
C GLU A 321 11.65 10.29 14.24
N ASP A 322 12.71 10.67 14.94
CA ASP A 322 13.26 12.02 14.93
C ASP A 322 14.21 12.15 13.73
N LEU A 323 13.62 12.46 12.57
CA LEU A 323 14.39 12.58 11.35
C LEU A 323 15.18 13.89 11.34
N GLU A 324 16.46 13.83 11.64
CA GLU A 324 17.40 14.83 11.14
C GLU A 324 17.33 14.82 9.60
N GLN A 325 17.33 16.02 9.00
CA GLN A 325 17.18 16.22 7.55
C GLN A 325 18.37 15.64 6.78
N THR A 326 18.46 14.33 6.67
CA THR A 326 19.44 13.70 5.78
C THR A 326 18.75 13.50 4.42
N ARG A 327 19.04 14.38 3.47
CA ARG A 327 18.57 14.24 2.09
C ARG A 327 19.36 13.11 1.43
N ILE A 328 18.71 11.99 1.19
CA ILE A 328 19.25 10.96 0.29
C ILE A 328 18.96 11.43 -1.14
N PRO A 329 19.99 11.58 -2.00
CA PRO A 329 19.76 11.95 -3.39
C PRO A 329 18.81 10.99 -4.08
N GLY A 330 17.78 11.51 -4.79
CA GLY A 330 16.79 10.72 -5.51
C GLY A 330 15.63 10.15 -4.67
N MET A 331 15.58 10.44 -3.35
CA MET A 331 14.54 9.94 -2.43
C MET A 331 14.00 11.04 -1.51
N ALA A 332 13.94 12.26 -2.01
CA ALA A 332 13.44 13.40 -1.24
C ALA A 332 11.99 13.22 -0.78
N SER A 333 11.18 12.54 -1.60
CA SER A 333 9.77 12.29 -1.30
C SER A 333 9.58 11.33 -0.14
N LEU A 334 10.42 10.31 0.04
CA LEU A 334 10.32 9.38 1.17
C LEU A 334 10.61 10.08 2.50
N SER A 335 11.63 10.92 2.53
CA SER A 335 11.96 11.72 3.71
C SER A 335 10.82 12.71 4.07
N GLU A 336 10.19 13.32 3.07
CA GLU A 336 9.04 14.21 3.30
C GLU A 336 7.81 13.42 3.78
N GLU A 337 7.51 12.24 3.20
CA GLU A 337 6.44 11.34 3.67
C GLU A 337 6.59 11.01 5.16
N SER A 338 7.77 10.53 5.55
CA SER A 338 8.06 10.14 6.93
C SER A 338 7.91 11.34 7.88
N LYS A 339 8.39 12.53 7.49
CA LYS A 339 8.23 13.76 8.26
C LYS A 339 6.77 14.16 8.44
N GLN A 340 5.98 14.14 7.36
CA GLN A 340 4.55 14.47 7.42
C GLN A 340 3.78 13.45 8.26
N ALA A 341 4.08 12.16 8.11
CA ALA A 341 3.50 11.11 8.94
C ALA A 341 3.82 11.33 10.43
N THR A 342 5.06 11.67 10.77
CA THR A 342 5.48 11.97 12.16
C THR A 342 4.72 13.17 12.72
N LEU A 343 4.48 14.21 11.92
CA LEU A 343 3.66 15.36 12.35
C LEU A 343 2.23 14.91 12.68
N VAL A 344 1.63 14.06 11.85
CA VAL A 344 0.28 13.53 12.11
C VAL A 344 0.29 12.66 13.37
N LYS A 345 1.25 11.75 13.53
CA LYS A 345 1.36 10.89 14.72
C LYS A 345 1.49 11.71 16.01
N ARG A 346 2.34 12.74 16.01
CA ARG A 346 2.65 13.50 17.24
C ARG A 346 1.70 14.65 17.52
N LYS A 347 1.17 15.33 16.50
CA LYS A 347 0.53 16.65 16.67
C LYS A 347 -0.91 16.73 16.20
N GLN A 348 -1.31 15.90 15.22
CA GLN A 348 -2.66 16.00 14.68
C GLN A 348 -3.66 15.41 15.70
N PRO A 349 -4.64 16.19 16.21
CA PRO A 349 -5.70 15.62 17.00
C PRO A 349 -6.54 14.67 16.14
N ILE A 350 -6.81 13.47 16.63
CA ILE A 350 -7.63 12.45 15.96
C ILE A 350 -8.79 12.08 16.87
N LEU A 351 -10.01 12.23 16.36
CA LEU A 351 -11.23 11.91 17.10
C LEU A 351 -11.71 10.48 16.86
N ALA A 352 -11.64 10.00 15.62
CA ALA A 352 -12.07 8.66 15.24
C ALA A 352 -10.93 7.86 14.62
N ILE A 353 -10.73 6.63 15.06
CA ILE A 353 -9.74 5.71 14.49
C ILE A 353 -10.45 4.44 14.04
N MET A 354 -10.27 4.04 12.79
CA MET A 354 -10.86 2.80 12.26
C MET A 354 -9.85 2.08 11.40
N GLY A 355 -9.87 0.75 11.41
CA GLY A 355 -8.98 -0.02 10.57
C GLY A 355 -8.99 -1.52 10.84
N ASN A 356 -8.24 -2.24 10.02
CA ASN A 356 -7.97 -3.66 10.17
C ASN A 356 -6.45 -3.88 10.27
N PRO A 357 -5.85 -3.73 11.47
CA PRO A 357 -4.42 -3.84 11.65
C PRO A 357 -3.90 -5.26 11.36
N PRO A 358 -2.62 -5.39 10.96
CA PRO A 358 -2.01 -6.70 10.70
C PRO A 358 -1.89 -7.54 11.99
N TYR A 359 -1.81 -8.87 11.78
CA TYR A 359 -1.64 -9.86 12.84
C TYR A 359 -0.31 -10.59 12.65
N SER A 360 0.62 -10.43 13.60
CA SER A 360 1.91 -11.12 13.57
C SER A 360 2.45 -11.32 14.98
N ILE A 361 2.47 -12.56 15.44
CA ILE A 361 3.04 -12.93 16.74
C ILE A 361 4.57 -12.71 16.75
N ALA A 362 5.22 -12.97 15.62
CA ALA A 362 6.64 -12.70 15.40
C ALA A 362 6.86 -11.29 14.87
N SER A 363 6.41 -10.28 15.62
CA SER A 363 6.51 -8.88 15.25
C SER A 363 7.95 -8.42 15.06
N TYR A 364 8.22 -7.78 13.92
CA TYR A 364 9.45 -7.04 13.65
C TYR A 364 9.43 -5.61 14.23
N ASN A 365 8.25 -5.12 14.65
CA ASN A 365 8.07 -3.79 15.22
C ASN A 365 8.60 -3.73 16.66
N LYS A 366 9.84 -3.30 16.83
CA LYS A 366 10.55 -3.21 18.12
C LYS A 366 11.21 -1.84 18.32
N SER A 367 10.62 -0.79 17.74
CA SER A 367 11.12 0.57 17.95
C SER A 367 11.04 0.96 19.42
N VAL A 368 11.90 1.87 19.86
CA VAL A 368 11.91 2.40 21.24
C VAL A 368 10.52 2.95 21.58
N PHE A 369 9.90 3.68 20.66
CA PHE A 369 8.57 4.24 20.85
C PHE A 369 7.52 3.19 21.18
N ILE A 370 7.37 2.15 20.37
CA ILE A 370 6.31 1.16 20.59
C ILE A 370 6.57 0.32 21.84
N GLU A 371 7.82 -0.02 22.15
CA GLU A 371 8.16 -0.76 23.37
C GLU A 371 7.90 0.09 24.63
N GLU A 372 8.13 1.40 24.56
CA GLU A 372 7.83 2.33 25.66
C GLU A 372 6.32 2.40 25.93
N ILE A 373 5.50 2.66 24.91
CA ILE A 373 4.05 2.76 25.14
C ILE A 373 3.42 1.41 25.48
N MET A 374 3.96 0.29 25.01
CA MET A 374 3.53 -1.07 25.41
C MET A 374 3.87 -1.38 26.87
N GLY A 375 4.80 -0.65 27.47
CA GLY A 375 5.15 -0.76 28.88
C GLY A 375 3.93 -0.70 29.78
N LEU A 376 2.99 0.21 29.52
CA LEU A 376 1.73 0.35 30.29
C LEU A 376 0.89 -0.93 30.29
N TYR A 377 0.73 -1.56 29.11
CA TYR A 377 -0.03 -2.82 29.03
C TYR A 377 0.68 -4.00 29.70
N LYS A 378 2.00 -3.93 29.87
CA LYS A 378 2.81 -4.97 30.51
C LYS A 378 2.86 -4.83 32.03
N GLU A 379 2.51 -3.68 32.60
CA GLU A 379 2.63 -3.42 34.04
C GLU A 379 1.82 -4.39 34.90
N ASP A 380 0.55 -4.59 34.56
CA ASP A 380 -0.38 -5.42 35.35
C ASP A 380 -0.24 -6.93 35.09
N VAL A 381 0.61 -7.32 34.11
CA VAL A 381 0.74 -8.71 33.64
C VAL A 381 2.18 -9.21 33.65
N LYS A 382 3.07 -8.58 34.44
CA LYS A 382 4.50 -8.94 34.50
C LYS A 382 4.76 -10.40 34.86
N ASP A 383 3.87 -10.97 35.68
CA ASP A 383 3.99 -12.34 36.19
C ASP A 383 3.21 -13.38 35.35
N GLU A 384 2.55 -12.94 34.27
CA GLU A 384 1.77 -13.83 33.42
C GLU A 384 2.69 -14.62 32.45
N LYS A 385 2.46 -15.93 32.36
CA LYS A 385 3.29 -16.86 31.58
C LYS A 385 3.27 -16.56 30.06
N ASN A 386 2.18 -15.98 29.58
CA ASN A 386 1.94 -15.77 28.15
C ASN A 386 2.06 -14.28 27.75
N ILE A 387 2.85 -13.51 28.47
CA ILE A 387 3.06 -12.06 28.21
C ILE A 387 3.55 -11.77 26.78
N GLN A 388 4.21 -12.75 26.13
CA GLN A 388 4.66 -12.64 24.74
C GLN A 388 3.49 -12.42 23.74
N LEU A 389 2.25 -12.72 24.10
CA LEU A 389 1.08 -12.44 23.26
C LEU A 389 0.86 -10.94 23.07
N LEU A 390 1.29 -10.10 24.00
CA LEU A 390 1.27 -8.63 23.85
C LEU A 390 2.27 -8.14 22.79
N SER A 391 3.17 -9.00 22.29
CA SER A 391 4.08 -8.66 21.20
C SER A 391 3.45 -8.85 19.81
N ASP A 392 2.23 -9.39 19.70
CA ASP A 392 1.51 -9.46 18.42
C ASP A 392 1.22 -8.06 17.89
N ASP A 393 1.38 -7.85 16.60
CA ASP A 393 1.22 -6.53 15.99
C ASP A 393 -0.15 -5.92 16.26
N TYR A 394 -1.24 -6.71 16.24
CA TYR A 394 -2.57 -6.14 16.51
C TYR A 394 -2.66 -5.50 17.91
N ALA A 395 -1.99 -6.08 18.92
CA ALA A 395 -1.96 -5.52 20.26
C ALA A 395 -1.18 -4.19 20.29
N LYS A 396 -0.08 -4.12 19.55
CA LYS A 396 0.69 -2.88 19.39
C LYS A 396 -0.11 -1.80 18.66
N PHE A 397 -0.88 -2.16 17.64
CA PHE A 397 -1.79 -1.23 16.96
C PHE A 397 -2.91 -0.73 17.88
N ILE A 398 -3.53 -1.59 18.70
CA ILE A 398 -4.51 -1.15 19.70
C ILE A 398 -3.85 -0.15 20.65
N ARG A 399 -2.63 -0.43 21.16
CA ARG A 399 -1.93 0.49 22.07
C ARG A 399 -1.57 1.81 21.39
N PHE A 400 -1.14 1.77 20.13
CA PHE A 400 -0.91 2.99 19.35
C PHE A 400 -2.19 3.84 19.22
N CYS A 401 -3.32 3.22 18.88
CA CYS A 401 -4.61 3.91 18.77
C CYS A 401 -5.04 4.51 20.12
N HIS A 402 -4.88 3.77 21.20
CA HIS A 402 -5.15 4.25 22.56
C HIS A 402 -4.25 5.45 22.90
N TRP A 403 -2.93 5.33 22.71
CA TRP A 403 -1.98 6.43 22.90
C TRP A 403 -2.34 7.65 22.06
N LYS A 404 -2.84 7.44 20.82
CA LYS A 404 -3.23 8.55 19.94
C LYS A 404 -4.47 9.29 20.44
N ILE A 405 -5.45 8.57 21.00
CA ILE A 405 -6.64 9.16 21.61
C ILE A 405 -6.28 9.86 22.92
N GLU A 406 -5.39 9.29 23.73
CA GLU A 406 -4.91 9.90 24.98
C GLU A 406 -4.35 11.32 24.78
N GLN A 407 -3.74 11.60 23.63
CA GLN A 407 -3.22 12.94 23.29
C GLN A 407 -4.33 14.01 23.19
N VAL A 408 -5.53 13.62 22.86
CA VAL A 408 -6.72 14.50 22.74
C VAL A 408 -7.58 14.43 23.98
N GLY A 409 -7.47 13.35 24.76
CA GLY A 409 -8.23 13.09 25.95
C GLY A 409 -9.57 12.38 25.71
N VAL A 410 -10.07 12.39 24.47
CA VAL A 410 -11.35 11.78 24.10
C VAL A 410 -11.32 11.32 22.64
N GLY A 411 -11.96 10.20 22.33
CA GLY A 411 -12.07 9.69 20.97
C GLY A 411 -12.72 8.31 20.91
N VAL A 412 -12.99 7.84 19.71
CA VAL A 412 -13.59 6.53 19.45
C VAL A 412 -12.71 5.72 18.50
N MET A 413 -12.62 4.41 18.76
CA MET A 413 -11.93 3.49 17.85
C MET A 413 -12.81 2.28 17.49
N GLY A 414 -12.84 1.95 16.19
CA GLY A 414 -13.50 0.78 15.63
C GLY A 414 -12.51 -0.08 14.87
N LEU A 415 -12.03 -1.17 15.44
CA LEU A 415 -10.98 -2.00 14.87
C LEU A 415 -11.45 -3.44 14.65
N ILE A 416 -10.98 -4.04 13.56
CA ILE A 416 -11.05 -5.49 13.39
C ILE A 416 -9.85 -6.09 14.12
N THR A 417 -10.08 -7.02 15.04
CA THR A 417 -9.03 -7.61 15.87
C THR A 417 -9.23 -9.10 16.07
N LYS A 418 -8.19 -9.80 16.55
CA LYS A 418 -8.36 -11.14 17.12
C LYS A 418 -9.17 -11.07 18.41
N ASN A 419 -9.97 -12.07 18.69
CA ASN A 419 -10.73 -12.19 19.95
C ASN A 419 -9.87 -12.71 21.12
N THR A 420 -8.61 -13.00 20.93
CA THR A 420 -7.69 -13.56 21.92
C THR A 420 -7.58 -12.67 23.16
N TYR A 421 -7.61 -11.34 22.98
CA TYR A 421 -7.52 -10.39 24.10
C TYR A 421 -8.72 -10.43 25.05
N LEU A 422 -9.89 -10.89 24.59
CA LEU A 422 -11.08 -10.97 25.42
C LEU A 422 -11.01 -12.09 26.49
N ASN A 423 -10.24 -13.15 26.22
CA ASN A 423 -10.27 -14.39 27.01
C ASN A 423 -8.91 -14.79 27.59
N THR A 424 -7.87 -13.98 27.45
CA THR A 424 -6.51 -14.34 27.86
C THR A 424 -6.00 -13.38 28.93
N SER A 425 -5.50 -13.93 30.03
CA SER A 425 -5.01 -13.15 31.18
C SER A 425 -3.87 -12.18 30.83
N ALA A 426 -3.07 -12.49 29.81
CA ALA A 426 -1.99 -11.61 29.33
C ALA A 426 -2.48 -10.23 28.85
N PHE A 427 -3.77 -10.07 28.56
CA PHE A 427 -4.36 -8.82 28.08
C PHE A 427 -5.14 -8.03 29.16
N LYS A 428 -5.01 -8.39 30.45
CA LYS A 428 -5.69 -7.66 31.55
C LYS A 428 -5.31 -6.18 31.64
N GLY A 429 -4.13 -5.80 31.15
CA GLY A 429 -3.67 -4.41 31.11
C GLY A 429 -4.09 -3.62 29.87
N LEU A 430 -4.88 -4.23 28.96
CA LEU A 430 -5.38 -3.60 27.73
C LEU A 430 -6.75 -2.84 27.98
#